data_5b2c350e48cfec78c7568357045d60d3
#
_entry.id   5b2c350e48cfec78c7568357045d60d3
#
_cell.length_a   1.000
_cell.length_b   1.000
_cell.length_c   1.000
_cell.angle_alpha   90.00
_cell.angle_beta   90.00
_cell.angle_gamma   90.00
#
_symmetry.space_group_name_H-M   'P 1'
#
loop_
_entity.id
_entity.type
_entity.pdbx_description
1 polymer ?
#
loop_
_entity_poly.entity_id
_entity_poly.type
_entity_poly.pdbx_seq_one_letter_code
_entity_poly.pdbx_strand_id
1 'polypeptide(L)'
;MTARAEAIGMSRRSLVARLLACGTGLVLGSPTLARQTSRSAASWNFGAAHLEWEPLEVGTGDTLLVSAQVRGVPARAVLDSGSGASIMSTALAAKLGLNNGERRMISGLSAKAPVLLVRDIDVQLARETRRLPFAVVGDLSSVSAAFGRPIDVLLGADMFTGSCIALDFANRRMAVVKSGTFLAGPDWRAVALGRGAKQELFIRASVEGLSPVPLMIDLGSSAALMLSSAYARDQGLLNGKLVSTAAIGGVDGVRVNDAFTTQNINIEGLGVSNVPTLGMRAWLSTSTVGNVGLPLIAQFDVVFDVTAGFVWLRPIDPRHRLPMLKDRSGLGLAASPTALTVVHVAANSPAEKAGWAVGDRIVAVNGHSIDANYTRGELWQVRSRPAGTLVKLTMASGDVRDLRLADYY
;
A
#
# COMPACT_ATOMS: atom_id res chain seq x y z
N MET A 1 45.18 40.01 41.37
CA MET A 1 44.73 41.29 40.87
C MET A 1 43.51 40.97 40.05
N THR A 2 42.35 41.02 40.66
CA THR A 2 41.35 42.07 40.68
C THR A 2 40.79 42.35 39.26
N ALA A 3 39.54 42.31 38.95
CA ALA A 3 38.27 42.24 39.64
C ALA A 3 37.18 42.23 38.55
N ARG A 4 36.11 41.54 38.83
CA ARG A 4 34.73 42.00 38.96
C ARG A 4 34.02 42.49 37.68
N ALA A 5 32.98 41.77 37.30
CA ALA A 5 31.54 41.85 37.72
C ALA A 5 30.85 43.09 37.13
N GLU A 6 29.70 43.08 36.64
CA GLU A 6 28.31 42.87 37.02
C GLU A 6 27.45 43.06 35.75
N ALA A 7 26.48 42.33 35.37
CA ALA A 7 25.12 42.11 35.88
C ALA A 7 24.14 43.28 35.72
N ILE A 8 22.89 42.93 35.48
CA ILE A 8 21.65 43.75 35.54
C ILE A 8 21.20 44.32 34.17
N GLY A 9 20.04 44.11 33.62
CA GLY A 9 18.79 43.48 34.08
C GLY A 9 17.63 44.14 33.36
N MET A 10 16.62 43.37 33.09
CA MET A 10 15.18 43.69 32.99
C MET A 10 14.75 45.08 32.46
N SER A 11 13.78 45.25 31.59
CA SER A 11 12.33 45.12 31.82
C SER A 11 11.51 45.74 30.69
N ARG A 12 10.52 45.05 30.23
CA ARG A 12 9.12 45.39 29.94
C ARG A 12 8.68 46.87 29.76
N ARG A 13 7.76 46.98 28.79
CA ARG A 13 6.56 47.86 28.71
C ARG A 13 6.69 49.21 28.00
N SER A 14 5.90 49.23 26.93
CA SER A 14 4.64 49.98 26.70
C SER A 14 4.76 51.44 26.36
N LEU A 15 4.09 51.88 25.44
CA LEU A 15 2.83 52.60 25.31
C LEU A 15 2.86 53.71 24.25
N VAL A 16 1.92 53.63 23.35
CA VAL A 16 0.84 54.56 23.03
C VAL A 16 1.17 55.87 22.28
N ALA A 17 0.59 55.92 21.10
CA ALA A 17 -0.38 56.87 20.55
C ALA A 17 0.04 58.30 20.19
N ARG A 18 -0.34 58.73 19.01
CA ARG A 18 -1.32 59.75 18.59
C ARG A 18 -1.04 60.19 17.15
N LEU A 19 -1.96 59.96 16.21
CA LEU A 19 -3.13 60.76 15.78
C LEU A 19 -2.76 62.06 15.04
N LEU A 20 -3.20 62.14 13.77
CA LEU A 20 -4.10 63.11 13.14
C LEU A 20 -3.99 62.95 11.62
N ALA A 21 -4.95 62.46 10.92
CA ALA A 21 -6.23 62.97 10.39
C ALA A 21 -6.02 63.91 9.17
N CYS A 22 -6.53 63.49 8.03
CA CYS A 22 -7.56 64.14 7.22
C CYS A 22 -7.54 63.63 5.79
N GLY A 23 -8.70 63.30 5.27
CA GLY A 23 -8.90 63.26 3.83
C GLY A 23 -9.85 62.15 3.34
N THR A 24 -11.12 62.39 3.52
CA THR A 24 -12.31 61.88 2.82
C THR A 24 -12.11 61.22 1.48
N GLY A 25 -12.65 60.03 1.36
CA GLY A 25 -12.87 59.31 0.11
C GLY A 25 -13.61 58.00 0.36
N LEU A 26 -14.94 58.05 0.58
CA LEU A 26 -15.79 56.87 0.60
C LEU A 26 -15.84 56.26 -0.79
N VAL A 27 -15.19 55.12 -0.96
CA VAL A 27 -15.55 54.14 -1.98
C VAL A 27 -15.98 52.91 -1.22
N LEU A 28 -17.30 52.69 -1.17
CA LEU A 28 -17.91 51.46 -0.76
C LEU A 28 -17.55 50.34 -1.75
N GLY A 29 -16.38 49.78 -1.57
CA GLY A 29 -16.01 48.47 -2.15
C GLY A 29 -16.60 47.38 -1.28
N SER A 30 -17.69 46.78 -1.70
CA SER A 30 -18.20 45.56 -1.11
C SER A 30 -17.05 44.53 -1.05
N PRO A 31 -16.80 43.87 0.09
CA PRO A 31 -15.90 42.74 0.11
C PRO A 31 -16.53 41.69 -0.81
N THR A 32 -15.95 41.54 -1.97
CA THR A 32 -16.15 40.35 -2.77
C THR A 32 -15.65 39.20 -1.89
N LEU A 33 -16.57 38.59 -1.16
CA LEU A 33 -16.37 37.27 -0.59
C LEU A 33 -15.88 36.43 -1.76
N ALA A 34 -14.59 36.20 -1.81
CA ALA A 34 -14.04 35.13 -2.64
C ALA A 34 -14.86 33.90 -2.27
N ARG A 35 -15.82 33.60 -3.13
CA ARG A 35 -16.57 32.35 -3.09
C ARG A 35 -15.47 31.30 -3.15
N GLN A 36 -15.05 30.80 -1.97
CA GLN A 36 -14.42 29.51 -1.91
C GLN A 36 -15.37 28.62 -2.66
N THR A 37 -15.04 28.36 -3.92
CA THR A 37 -15.64 27.26 -4.65
C THR A 37 -15.37 26.05 -3.78
N SER A 38 -16.36 25.72 -2.97
CA SER A 38 -16.42 24.42 -2.31
C SER A 38 -16.19 23.44 -3.44
N ARG A 39 -15.00 22.84 -3.47
CA ARG A 39 -14.73 21.70 -4.33
C ARG A 39 -15.94 20.83 -4.18
N SER A 40 -16.64 20.60 -5.29
CA SER A 40 -17.60 19.52 -5.38
C SER A 40 -16.96 18.32 -4.74
N ALA A 41 -17.43 17.94 -3.55
CA ALA A 41 -17.01 16.71 -2.91
C ALA A 41 -17.20 15.66 -3.98
N ALA A 42 -16.11 15.02 -4.40
CA ALA A 42 -16.13 14.03 -5.47
C ALA A 42 -17.31 13.10 -5.19
N SER A 43 -18.35 13.15 -6.01
CA SER A 43 -19.64 12.54 -5.68
C SER A 43 -19.52 11.02 -5.80
N TRP A 44 -19.60 10.37 -4.67
CA TRP A 44 -19.79 8.94 -4.56
C TRP A 44 -21.31 8.70 -4.68
N ASN A 45 -21.77 8.34 -5.87
CA ASN A 45 -23.21 8.20 -6.13
C ASN A 45 -23.60 6.71 -6.14
N PHE A 46 -24.35 6.31 -5.14
CA PHE A 46 -24.89 4.95 -5.00
C PHE A 46 -26.42 4.95 -5.06
N GLY A 47 -27.01 5.93 -5.74
CA GLY A 47 -28.47 6.06 -5.86
C GLY A 47 -29.15 6.22 -4.51
N ALA A 48 -30.15 5.39 -4.25
CA ALA A 48 -30.89 5.38 -2.99
C ALA A 48 -30.21 4.56 -1.87
N ALA A 49 -29.07 3.90 -2.16
CA ALA A 49 -28.37 3.12 -1.14
C ALA A 49 -27.76 4.04 -0.08
N HIS A 50 -28.02 3.72 1.18
CA HIS A 50 -27.37 4.41 2.29
C HIS A 50 -25.89 4.04 2.35
N LEU A 51 -25.02 5.02 2.12
CA LEU A 51 -23.57 4.84 2.14
C LEU A 51 -23.03 5.13 3.52
N GLU A 52 -22.51 4.11 4.17
CA GLU A 52 -21.87 4.22 5.47
C GLU A 52 -20.37 3.98 5.33
N TRP A 53 -19.60 5.00 5.72
CA TRP A 53 -18.16 4.96 5.59
C TRP A 53 -17.52 4.41 6.86
N GLU A 54 -16.70 3.36 6.69
CA GLU A 54 -15.86 2.78 7.73
C GLU A 54 -14.40 3.23 7.56
N PRO A 55 -13.65 3.37 8.66
CA PRO A 55 -12.24 3.70 8.58
C PRO A 55 -11.46 2.63 7.80
N LEU A 56 -10.55 3.10 6.95
CA LEU A 56 -9.61 2.31 6.20
C LEU A 56 -8.20 2.62 6.71
N GLU A 57 -7.49 1.65 7.24
CA GLU A 57 -6.12 1.85 7.62
C GLU A 57 -5.23 1.54 6.42
N VAL A 58 -4.75 2.59 5.79
CA VAL A 58 -3.70 2.51 4.78
C VAL A 58 -2.41 2.86 5.49
N GLY A 59 -1.48 1.91 5.58
CA GLY A 59 -0.19 2.12 6.24
C GLY A 59 0.61 3.23 5.59
N THR A 60 1.80 2.94 5.16
CA THR A 60 2.64 3.91 4.47
C THR A 60 2.35 4.02 2.97
N GLY A 61 1.17 3.55 2.52
CA GLY A 61 0.74 3.51 1.12
C GLY A 61 0.92 2.14 0.46
N ASP A 62 1.39 1.16 1.23
CA ASP A 62 1.74 -0.19 0.77
C ASP A 62 0.94 -1.30 1.47
N THR A 63 0.10 -0.98 2.44
CA THR A 63 -0.71 -1.94 3.20
C THR A 63 -2.13 -1.44 3.42
N LEU A 64 -3.12 -2.31 3.28
CA LEU A 64 -4.54 -2.01 3.40
C LEU A 64 -5.21 -2.91 4.44
N LEU A 65 -5.53 -2.32 5.59
CA LEU A 65 -6.14 -3.03 6.71
C LEU A 65 -7.55 -2.53 6.97
N VAL A 66 -8.42 -3.46 7.30
CA VAL A 66 -9.80 -3.22 7.66
C VAL A 66 -10.19 -4.02 8.91
N SER A 67 -11.20 -3.53 9.62
CA SER A 67 -11.84 -4.29 10.69
C SER A 67 -12.90 -5.22 10.08
N ALA A 68 -12.89 -6.48 10.50
CA ALA A 68 -13.89 -7.47 10.12
C ALA A 68 -14.33 -8.27 11.34
N GLN A 69 -15.38 -9.07 11.18
CA GLN A 69 -15.73 -10.11 12.15
C GLN A 69 -15.83 -11.44 11.40
N VAL A 70 -15.32 -12.50 12.03
CA VAL A 70 -15.46 -13.87 11.52
C VAL A 70 -16.26 -14.64 12.55
N ARG A 71 -17.45 -15.12 12.17
CA ARG A 71 -18.41 -15.78 13.07
C ARG A 71 -18.64 -14.98 14.38
N GLY A 72 -18.76 -13.64 14.26
CA GLY A 72 -18.96 -12.73 15.37
C GLY A 72 -17.71 -12.38 16.18
N VAL A 73 -16.56 -12.97 15.88
CA VAL A 73 -15.29 -12.66 16.55
C VAL A 73 -14.55 -11.57 15.78
N PRO A 74 -14.20 -10.44 16.44
CA PRO A 74 -13.42 -9.38 15.82
C PRO A 74 -12.11 -9.91 15.26
N ALA A 75 -11.78 -9.47 14.04
CA ALA A 75 -10.60 -9.90 13.29
C ALA A 75 -9.98 -8.70 12.55
N ARG A 76 -8.66 -8.63 12.54
CA ARG A 76 -7.91 -7.69 11.70
C ARG A 76 -7.71 -8.31 10.33
N ALA A 77 -8.22 -7.64 9.31
CA ALA A 77 -8.26 -8.15 7.97
C ALA A 77 -7.40 -7.34 7.00
N VAL A 78 -6.82 -8.00 6.02
CA VAL A 78 -6.26 -7.40 4.81
C VAL A 78 -7.27 -7.63 3.68
N LEU A 79 -7.59 -6.60 2.90
CA LEU A 79 -8.30 -6.80 1.63
C LEU A 79 -7.28 -7.26 0.59
N ASP A 80 -7.50 -8.45 0.04
CA ASP A 80 -6.59 -9.13 -0.88
C ASP A 80 -7.34 -9.63 -2.12
N SER A 81 -7.60 -8.73 -3.05
CA SER A 81 -8.29 -9.06 -4.31
C SER A 81 -7.47 -9.97 -5.23
N GLY A 82 -6.18 -10.14 -4.97
CA GLY A 82 -5.29 -11.08 -5.67
C GLY A 82 -5.48 -12.53 -5.23
N SER A 83 -6.03 -12.76 -4.05
CA SER A 83 -6.39 -14.09 -3.57
C SER A 83 -7.80 -14.48 -4.05
N GLY A 84 -7.94 -15.65 -4.68
CA GLY A 84 -9.26 -16.14 -5.14
C GLY A 84 -10.21 -16.55 -4.00
N ALA A 85 -9.69 -16.79 -2.80
CA ALA A 85 -10.45 -17.20 -1.62
C ALA A 85 -9.88 -16.56 -0.36
N SER A 86 -10.74 -16.33 0.63
CA SER A 86 -10.32 -15.78 1.92
C SER A 86 -9.51 -16.80 2.72
N ILE A 87 -8.45 -16.30 3.39
CA ILE A 87 -7.50 -17.12 4.16
C ILE A 87 -7.52 -16.66 5.62
N MET A 88 -7.87 -17.54 6.52
CA MET A 88 -7.90 -17.32 7.97
C MET A 88 -6.61 -17.83 8.61
N SER A 89 -6.07 -17.10 9.58
CA SER A 89 -4.91 -17.57 10.36
C SER A 89 -5.23 -18.81 11.17
N THR A 90 -4.24 -19.68 11.38
CA THR A 90 -4.37 -20.84 12.27
C THR A 90 -4.79 -20.44 13.69
N ALA A 91 -4.33 -19.28 14.17
CA ALA A 91 -4.67 -18.76 15.50
C ALA A 91 -6.16 -18.38 15.60
N LEU A 92 -6.71 -17.67 14.58
CA LEU A 92 -8.14 -17.36 14.55
C LEU A 92 -8.98 -18.60 14.39
N ALA A 93 -8.59 -19.54 13.52
CA ALA A 93 -9.28 -20.81 13.34
C ALA A 93 -9.36 -21.61 14.64
N ALA A 94 -8.26 -21.70 15.40
CA ALA A 94 -8.24 -22.35 16.72
C ALA A 94 -9.19 -21.68 17.71
N LYS A 95 -9.19 -20.32 17.77
CA LYS A 95 -10.11 -19.54 18.61
C LYS A 95 -11.58 -19.79 18.29
N LEU A 96 -11.89 -20.07 17.02
CA LEU A 96 -13.24 -20.35 16.53
C LEU A 96 -13.62 -21.84 16.62
N GLY A 97 -12.72 -22.71 17.09
CA GLY A 97 -12.94 -24.17 17.13
C GLY A 97 -12.94 -24.83 15.75
N LEU A 98 -12.33 -24.18 14.74
CA LEU A 98 -12.30 -24.63 13.34
C LEU A 98 -11.05 -25.47 13.05
N ASN A 99 -10.81 -26.51 13.85
CA ASN A 99 -9.62 -27.37 13.72
C ASN A 99 -9.84 -28.56 12.80
N ASN A 100 -11.09 -28.81 12.42
CA ASN A 100 -11.51 -29.93 11.58
C ASN A 100 -11.94 -29.42 10.21
N GLY A 101 -11.30 -29.90 9.15
CA GLY A 101 -11.61 -29.52 7.78
C GLY A 101 -10.89 -30.42 6.79
N GLU A 102 -11.06 -30.15 5.51
CA GLU A 102 -10.45 -30.91 4.43
C GLU A 102 -9.03 -30.39 4.17
N ARG A 103 -8.02 -31.28 4.23
CA ARG A 103 -6.63 -30.91 3.90
C ARG A 103 -6.47 -30.83 2.38
N ARG A 104 -5.89 -29.73 1.91
CA ARG A 104 -5.62 -29.42 0.50
C ARG A 104 -4.25 -28.79 0.31
N MET A 105 -3.74 -28.89 -0.91
CA MET A 105 -2.59 -28.10 -1.38
C MET A 105 -3.11 -26.92 -2.19
N ILE A 106 -2.78 -25.70 -1.79
CA ILE A 106 -3.06 -24.50 -2.58
C ILE A 106 -1.79 -23.97 -3.23
N SER A 107 -1.95 -23.30 -4.37
CA SER A 107 -0.85 -22.62 -5.04
C SER A 107 -0.91 -21.14 -4.75
N GLY A 108 0.11 -20.61 -4.10
CA GLY A 108 0.40 -19.16 -4.05
C GLY A 108 0.94 -18.65 -5.39
N LEU A 109 1.47 -17.44 -5.40
CA LEU A 109 2.09 -16.84 -6.61
C LEU A 109 3.33 -17.61 -7.05
N SER A 110 4.11 -18.16 -6.14
CA SER A 110 5.41 -18.77 -6.42
C SER A 110 5.64 -20.14 -5.79
N ALA A 111 4.77 -20.62 -4.88
CA ALA A 111 4.87 -21.94 -4.25
C ALA A 111 3.52 -22.57 -3.92
N LYS A 112 3.54 -23.87 -3.60
CA LYS A 112 2.39 -24.60 -3.07
C LYS A 112 2.54 -24.77 -1.56
N ALA A 113 1.43 -24.64 -0.81
CA ALA A 113 1.40 -24.82 0.63
C ALA A 113 0.24 -25.72 1.06
N PRO A 114 0.42 -26.58 2.11
CA PRO A 114 -0.67 -27.34 2.70
C PRO A 114 -1.58 -26.40 3.52
N VAL A 115 -2.88 -26.59 3.40
CA VAL A 115 -3.91 -25.79 4.08
C VAL A 115 -5.06 -26.67 4.54
N LEU A 116 -5.91 -26.12 5.41
CA LEU A 116 -7.16 -26.74 5.81
C LEU A 116 -8.32 -25.92 5.22
N LEU A 117 -9.26 -26.56 4.55
CA LEU A 117 -10.51 -25.93 4.11
C LEU A 117 -11.58 -26.11 5.18
N VAL A 118 -12.15 -25.02 5.64
CA VAL A 118 -13.30 -24.99 6.55
C VAL A 118 -14.52 -24.42 5.82
N ARG A 119 -15.72 -24.89 6.19
CA ARG A 119 -16.95 -24.56 5.46
C ARG A 119 -17.86 -23.63 6.22
N ASP A 120 -18.75 -22.95 5.49
CA ASP A 120 -19.86 -22.17 6.04
C ASP A 120 -19.40 -21.10 7.04
N ILE A 121 -18.52 -20.22 6.59
CA ILE A 121 -17.90 -19.18 7.40
C ILE A 121 -18.61 -17.85 7.17
N ASP A 122 -19.27 -17.33 8.21
CA ASP A 122 -19.83 -15.98 8.18
C ASP A 122 -18.74 -14.96 8.45
N VAL A 123 -18.56 -14.04 7.50
CA VAL A 123 -17.62 -12.91 7.58
C VAL A 123 -18.43 -11.62 7.45
N GLN A 124 -18.27 -10.75 8.41
CA GLN A 124 -18.82 -9.39 8.36
C GLN A 124 -17.72 -8.41 8.01
N LEU A 125 -17.95 -7.60 6.97
CA LEU A 125 -17.14 -6.47 6.57
C LEU A 125 -18.03 -5.24 6.50
N ALA A 126 -17.68 -4.19 7.26
CA ALA A 126 -18.61 -3.10 7.54
C ALA A 126 -19.93 -3.64 8.12
N ARG A 127 -21.08 -3.28 7.53
CA ARG A 127 -22.40 -3.82 7.95
C ARG A 127 -22.85 -5.04 7.16
N GLU A 128 -22.13 -5.41 6.11
CA GLU A 128 -22.51 -6.54 5.25
C GLU A 128 -21.93 -7.83 5.80
N THR A 129 -22.81 -8.80 6.08
CA THR A 129 -22.41 -10.16 6.42
C THR A 129 -22.52 -11.04 5.21
N ARG A 130 -21.46 -11.76 4.94
CA ARG A 130 -21.37 -12.73 3.86
C ARG A 130 -21.07 -14.12 4.40
N ARG A 131 -21.84 -15.09 3.95
CA ARG A 131 -21.54 -16.49 4.19
C ARG A 131 -20.65 -17.01 3.08
N LEU A 132 -19.40 -17.30 3.41
CA LEU A 132 -18.46 -17.97 2.52
C LEU A 132 -18.73 -19.47 2.54
N PRO A 133 -18.89 -20.12 1.38
CA PRO A 133 -19.09 -21.59 1.34
C PRO A 133 -17.88 -22.34 1.90
N PHE A 134 -16.70 -21.74 1.80
CA PHE A 134 -15.48 -22.21 2.45
C PHE A 134 -14.50 -21.05 2.70
N ALA A 135 -13.59 -21.23 3.65
CA ALA A 135 -12.40 -20.42 3.82
C ALA A 135 -11.17 -21.33 3.97
N VAL A 136 -10.02 -20.80 3.62
CA VAL A 136 -8.73 -21.47 3.79
C VAL A 136 -8.20 -21.15 5.17
N VAL A 137 -7.67 -22.14 5.90
CA VAL A 137 -6.90 -21.92 7.13
C VAL A 137 -5.43 -22.18 6.82
N GLY A 138 -4.59 -21.17 7.06
CA GLY A 138 -3.18 -21.22 6.77
C GLY A 138 -2.33 -20.44 7.78
N ASP A 139 -1.02 -20.61 7.69
CA ASP A 139 -0.09 -19.83 8.49
C ASP A 139 0.08 -18.43 7.88
N LEU A 140 -0.34 -17.40 8.63
CA LEU A 140 -0.19 -15.98 8.26
C LEU A 140 0.95 -15.30 9.06
N SER A 141 1.86 -16.04 9.64
CA SER A 141 2.96 -15.49 10.47
C SER A 141 3.89 -14.57 9.64
N SER A 142 4.24 -14.96 8.42
CA SER A 142 5.06 -14.16 7.52
C SER A 142 4.35 -12.86 7.09
N VAL A 143 3.06 -12.94 6.81
CA VAL A 143 2.22 -11.76 6.51
C VAL A 143 2.17 -10.85 7.74
N SER A 144 1.88 -11.42 8.91
CA SER A 144 1.84 -10.68 10.18
C SER A 144 3.17 -9.97 10.48
N ALA A 145 4.31 -10.64 10.22
CA ALA A 145 5.63 -10.04 10.36
C ALA A 145 5.86 -8.87 9.40
N ALA A 146 5.44 -9.01 8.13
CA ALA A 146 5.52 -7.93 7.14
C ALA A 146 4.69 -6.71 7.54
N PHE A 147 3.52 -6.93 8.15
CA PHE A 147 2.65 -5.86 8.65
C PHE A 147 3.05 -5.34 10.05
N GLY A 148 4.03 -5.99 10.70
CA GLY A 148 4.47 -5.63 12.07
C GLY A 148 3.40 -5.82 13.14
N ARG A 149 2.38 -6.64 12.88
CA ARG A 149 1.28 -6.97 13.81
C ARG A 149 0.49 -8.18 13.36
N PRO A 150 -0.24 -8.86 14.27
CA PRO A 150 -1.05 -10.01 13.91
C PRO A 150 -2.09 -9.67 12.84
N ILE A 151 -2.15 -10.49 11.81
CA ILE A 151 -3.19 -10.49 10.77
C ILE A 151 -4.02 -11.77 10.98
N ASP A 152 -5.32 -11.59 11.13
CA ASP A 152 -6.24 -12.69 11.43
C ASP A 152 -6.81 -13.32 10.16
N VAL A 153 -7.05 -12.49 9.11
CA VAL A 153 -7.66 -12.96 7.87
C VAL A 153 -7.22 -12.12 6.67
N LEU A 154 -6.97 -12.79 5.53
CA LEU A 154 -6.90 -12.17 4.21
C LEU A 154 -8.28 -12.35 3.56
N LEU A 155 -8.95 -11.26 3.20
CA LEU A 155 -10.26 -11.26 2.56
C LEU A 155 -10.08 -11.28 1.05
N GLY A 156 -10.31 -12.43 0.44
CA GLY A 156 -10.07 -12.69 -0.96
C GLY A 156 -11.19 -12.20 -1.89
N ALA A 157 -11.08 -12.52 -3.19
CA ALA A 157 -12.04 -12.16 -4.23
C ALA A 157 -13.47 -12.68 -3.96
N ASP A 158 -13.62 -13.70 -3.14
CA ASP A 158 -14.90 -14.23 -2.66
C ASP A 158 -15.68 -13.19 -1.83
N MET A 159 -15.00 -12.30 -1.11
CA MET A 159 -15.63 -11.19 -0.37
C MET A 159 -16.14 -10.06 -1.28
N PHE A 160 -15.63 -9.95 -2.48
CA PHE A 160 -16.06 -8.92 -3.42
C PHE A 160 -17.30 -9.32 -4.25
N THR A 161 -17.67 -10.59 -4.27
CA THR A 161 -18.83 -11.08 -5.04
C THR A 161 -20.14 -10.65 -4.38
N GLY A 162 -21.12 -10.12 -5.13
CA GLY A 162 -22.43 -9.64 -4.64
C GLY A 162 -22.39 -8.32 -3.91
N SER A 163 -21.23 -7.76 -3.64
CA SER A 163 -21.04 -6.45 -3.02
C SER A 163 -20.37 -5.47 -3.98
N CYS A 164 -20.61 -4.21 -3.74
CA CYS A 164 -19.90 -3.09 -4.31
C CYS A 164 -19.04 -2.49 -3.21
N ILE A 165 -17.71 -2.51 -3.35
CA ILE A 165 -16.76 -2.03 -2.36
C ILE A 165 -16.14 -0.75 -2.86
N ALA A 166 -16.41 0.36 -2.17
CA ALA A 166 -15.85 1.67 -2.44
C ALA A 166 -14.63 1.93 -1.54
N LEU A 167 -13.53 2.37 -2.14
CA LEU A 167 -12.28 2.71 -1.47
C LEU A 167 -11.92 4.17 -1.76
N ASP A 168 -12.05 5.02 -0.76
CA ASP A 168 -11.68 6.44 -0.77
C ASP A 168 -10.33 6.59 -0.07
N PHE A 169 -9.26 6.38 -0.81
CA PHE A 169 -7.90 6.41 -0.25
C PHE A 169 -7.50 7.80 0.24
N ALA A 170 -7.98 8.86 -0.42
CA ALA A 170 -7.68 10.23 -0.03
C ALA A 170 -8.21 10.56 1.38
N ASN A 171 -9.38 10.01 1.73
CA ASN A 171 -10.02 10.20 3.04
C ASN A 171 -9.87 8.99 3.97
N ARG A 172 -9.13 7.97 3.56
CA ARG A 172 -8.86 6.74 4.32
C ARG A 172 -10.13 6.09 4.85
N ARG A 173 -11.08 5.83 3.95
CA ARG A 173 -12.36 5.22 4.29
C ARG A 173 -12.85 4.28 3.21
N MET A 174 -13.67 3.34 3.59
CA MET A 174 -14.33 2.39 2.69
C MET A 174 -15.82 2.31 2.97
N ALA A 175 -16.56 1.86 1.99
CA ALA A 175 -17.97 1.51 2.17
C ALA A 175 -18.28 0.22 1.40
N VAL A 176 -19.21 -0.55 1.93
CA VAL A 176 -19.71 -1.77 1.31
C VAL A 176 -21.21 -1.64 1.13
N VAL A 177 -21.66 -1.82 -0.09
CA VAL A 177 -23.10 -1.78 -0.45
C VAL A 177 -23.40 -2.92 -1.43
N LYS A 178 -24.67 -3.11 -1.75
CA LYS A 178 -25.10 -4.13 -2.71
C LYS A 178 -24.55 -3.86 -4.11
N SER A 179 -24.14 -4.91 -4.82
CA SER A 179 -23.74 -4.84 -6.22
C SER A 179 -24.83 -4.20 -7.10
N GLY A 180 -24.41 -3.43 -8.12
CA GLY A 180 -25.29 -2.75 -9.05
C GLY A 180 -25.85 -1.41 -8.54
N THR A 181 -25.43 -0.93 -7.38
CA THR A 181 -25.92 0.35 -6.83
C THR A 181 -25.07 1.56 -7.21
N PHE A 182 -23.83 1.35 -7.66
CA PHE A 182 -22.94 2.45 -8.03
C PHE A 182 -23.36 3.08 -9.36
N LEU A 183 -23.56 4.40 -9.37
CA LEU A 183 -23.90 5.21 -10.53
C LEU A 183 -22.70 6.08 -10.90
N ALA A 184 -21.90 5.61 -11.84
CA ALA A 184 -20.68 6.29 -12.24
C ALA A 184 -20.96 7.63 -12.90
N GLY A 185 -20.33 8.69 -12.42
CA GLY A 185 -20.30 10.00 -13.07
C GLY A 185 -19.26 10.05 -14.22
N PRO A 186 -19.17 11.17 -14.93
CA PRO A 186 -18.31 11.31 -16.13
C PRO A 186 -16.80 11.19 -15.80
N ASP A 187 -16.40 11.44 -14.56
CA ASP A 187 -15.01 11.38 -14.10
C ASP A 187 -14.53 9.95 -13.83
N TRP A 188 -15.46 9.00 -13.78
CA TRP A 188 -15.14 7.59 -13.55
C TRP A 188 -14.88 6.86 -14.87
N ARG A 189 -13.94 5.92 -14.82
CA ARG A 189 -13.67 5.00 -15.92
C ARG A 189 -14.06 3.59 -15.51
N ALA A 190 -14.92 2.98 -16.32
CA ALA A 190 -15.25 1.57 -16.19
C ALA A 190 -14.08 0.75 -16.75
N VAL A 191 -13.54 -0.13 -15.93
CA VAL A 191 -12.52 -1.09 -16.33
C VAL A 191 -13.11 -2.49 -16.17
N ALA A 192 -13.17 -3.24 -17.26
CA ALA A 192 -13.71 -4.59 -17.24
C ALA A 192 -12.86 -5.51 -16.37
N LEU A 193 -13.49 -6.26 -15.47
CA LEU A 193 -12.87 -7.27 -14.65
C LEU A 193 -12.97 -8.64 -15.31
N GLY A 194 -11.83 -9.31 -15.48
CA GLY A 194 -11.77 -10.72 -15.79
C GLY A 194 -11.55 -11.57 -14.54
N ARG A 195 -11.83 -12.85 -14.65
CA ARG A 195 -11.49 -13.87 -13.63
C ARG A 195 -10.54 -14.89 -14.23
N GLY A 196 -9.46 -15.16 -13.51
CA GLY A 196 -8.52 -16.21 -13.87
C GLY A 196 -8.98 -17.59 -13.41
N ALA A 197 -8.19 -18.60 -13.77
CA ALA A 197 -8.50 -19.99 -13.47
C ALA A 197 -8.58 -20.30 -11.97
N LYS A 198 -7.91 -19.52 -11.12
CA LYS A 198 -7.93 -19.63 -9.66
C LYS A 198 -8.83 -18.59 -9.00
N GLN A 199 -9.76 -18.01 -9.76
CA GLN A 199 -10.69 -16.96 -9.34
C GLN A 199 -10.03 -15.62 -9.00
N GLU A 200 -8.73 -15.45 -9.26
CA GLU A 200 -8.06 -14.17 -9.17
C GLU A 200 -8.70 -13.13 -10.11
N LEU A 201 -8.84 -11.89 -9.65
CA LEU A 201 -9.38 -10.80 -10.46
C LEU A 201 -8.26 -10.16 -11.28
N PHE A 202 -8.55 -9.85 -12.55
CA PHE A 202 -7.61 -9.14 -13.40
C PHE A 202 -8.28 -8.05 -14.23
N ILE A 203 -7.50 -7.06 -14.61
CA ILE A 203 -7.82 -6.00 -15.58
C ILE A 203 -6.87 -6.09 -16.76
N ARG A 204 -7.19 -5.42 -17.85
CA ARG A 204 -6.23 -5.23 -18.94
C ARG A 204 -5.61 -3.86 -18.86
N ALA A 205 -4.28 -3.79 -18.97
CA ALA A 205 -3.55 -2.54 -18.97
C ALA A 205 -2.41 -2.58 -20.00
N SER A 206 -2.09 -1.42 -20.56
CA SER A 206 -0.95 -1.22 -21.46
C SER A 206 0.27 -0.82 -20.65
N VAL A 207 1.37 -1.52 -20.83
CA VAL A 207 2.67 -1.23 -20.20
C VAL A 207 3.58 -0.63 -21.26
N GLU A 208 4.04 0.61 -21.03
CA GLU A 208 4.94 1.36 -21.93
C GLU A 208 4.47 1.40 -23.40
N GLY A 209 3.16 1.58 -23.59
CA GLY A 209 2.56 1.69 -24.92
C GLY A 209 2.37 0.36 -25.65
N LEU A 210 2.74 -0.77 -25.05
CA LEU A 210 2.47 -2.09 -25.62
C LEU A 210 0.97 -2.42 -25.60
N SER A 211 0.56 -3.41 -26.37
CA SER A 211 -0.82 -3.89 -26.37
C SER A 211 -1.28 -4.28 -24.96
N PRO A 212 -2.55 -3.97 -24.58
CA PRO A 212 -3.05 -4.28 -23.24
C PRO A 212 -2.97 -5.76 -22.90
N VAL A 213 -2.39 -6.06 -21.74
CA VAL A 213 -2.20 -7.43 -21.20
C VAL A 213 -2.97 -7.63 -19.90
N PRO A 214 -3.33 -8.87 -19.56
CA PRO A 214 -4.01 -9.15 -18.31
C PRO A 214 -3.04 -9.02 -17.12
N LEU A 215 -3.36 -8.13 -16.20
CA LEU A 215 -2.68 -7.93 -14.93
C LEU A 215 -3.65 -8.17 -13.78
N MET A 216 -3.28 -9.00 -12.83
CA MET A 216 -4.07 -9.23 -11.63
C MET A 216 -4.23 -7.91 -10.87
N ILE A 217 -5.42 -7.58 -10.36
CA ILE A 217 -5.64 -6.44 -9.50
C ILE A 217 -5.55 -6.90 -8.04
N ASP A 218 -4.56 -6.42 -7.31
CA ASP A 218 -4.11 -7.04 -6.06
C ASP A 218 -3.91 -5.99 -4.95
N LEU A 219 -4.95 -5.83 -4.15
CA LEU A 219 -4.92 -4.92 -2.98
C LEU A 219 -4.04 -5.46 -1.84
N GLY A 220 -3.71 -6.75 -1.85
CA GLY A 220 -2.80 -7.36 -0.88
C GLY A 220 -1.31 -7.15 -1.20
N SER A 221 -1.00 -6.69 -2.41
CA SER A 221 0.39 -6.46 -2.85
C SER A 221 0.90 -5.08 -2.45
N SER A 222 2.03 -5.04 -1.74
CA SER A 222 2.76 -3.81 -1.40
C SER A 222 3.64 -3.28 -2.55
N ALA A 223 3.84 -4.05 -3.62
CA ALA A 223 4.51 -3.58 -4.83
C ALA A 223 3.53 -2.86 -5.75
N ALA A 224 3.93 -1.74 -6.34
CA ALA A 224 3.07 -0.98 -7.25
C ALA A 224 2.74 -1.77 -8.53
N LEU A 225 3.75 -2.41 -9.11
CA LEU A 225 3.62 -3.26 -10.29
C LEU A 225 4.56 -4.47 -10.15
N MET A 226 4.06 -5.64 -10.42
CA MET A 226 4.88 -6.83 -10.65
C MET A 226 4.63 -7.32 -12.08
N LEU A 227 5.68 -7.70 -12.77
CA LEU A 227 5.62 -8.34 -14.08
C LEU A 227 6.39 -9.65 -14.05
N SER A 228 5.94 -10.65 -14.78
CA SER A 228 6.77 -11.83 -15.04
C SER A 228 8.09 -11.39 -15.67
N SER A 229 9.23 -11.86 -15.14
CA SER A 229 10.54 -11.55 -15.72
C SER A 229 10.67 -12.06 -17.15
N ALA A 230 9.97 -13.15 -17.50
CA ALA A 230 9.91 -13.62 -18.89
C ALA A 230 9.21 -12.58 -19.76
N TYR A 231 8.00 -12.17 -19.40
CA TYR A 231 7.26 -11.13 -20.13
C TYR A 231 8.07 -9.84 -20.26
N ALA A 232 8.68 -9.35 -19.17
CA ALA A 232 9.46 -8.12 -19.19
C ALA A 232 10.65 -8.18 -20.15
N ARG A 233 11.34 -9.33 -20.21
CA ARG A 233 12.45 -9.55 -21.16
C ARG A 233 11.96 -9.69 -22.60
N ASP A 234 10.95 -10.51 -22.83
CA ASP A 234 10.44 -10.80 -24.18
C ASP A 234 9.88 -9.54 -24.86
N GLN A 235 9.33 -8.61 -24.08
CA GLN A 235 8.84 -7.31 -24.55
C GLN A 235 9.90 -6.20 -24.54
N GLY A 236 11.14 -6.49 -24.18
CA GLY A 236 12.22 -5.51 -24.15
C GLY A 236 12.06 -4.41 -23.09
N LEU A 237 11.21 -4.61 -22.07
CA LEU A 237 10.92 -3.59 -21.04
C LEU A 237 12.12 -3.23 -20.17
N LEU A 238 13.20 -4.00 -20.23
CA LEU A 238 14.43 -3.76 -19.48
C LEU A 238 15.49 -3.01 -20.30
N ASN A 239 15.28 -2.87 -21.62
CA ASN A 239 16.28 -2.28 -22.52
C ASN A 239 16.51 -0.80 -22.18
N GLY A 240 17.79 -0.42 -22.00
CA GLY A 240 18.19 0.95 -21.70
C GLY A 240 17.82 1.45 -20.30
N LYS A 241 17.35 0.59 -19.40
CA LYS A 241 17.00 0.94 -18.04
C LYS A 241 18.06 0.55 -17.03
N LEU A 242 18.06 1.25 -15.91
CA LEU A 242 18.72 0.78 -14.70
C LEU A 242 17.91 -0.41 -14.15
N VAL A 243 18.58 -1.54 -14.01
CA VAL A 243 18.00 -2.76 -13.45
C VAL A 243 18.84 -3.19 -12.26
N SER A 244 18.16 -3.49 -11.16
CA SER A 244 18.77 -3.99 -9.94
C SER A 244 17.98 -5.18 -9.40
N THR A 245 18.08 -5.42 -8.08
CA THR A 245 17.37 -6.51 -7.41
C THR A 245 16.67 -6.01 -6.14
N ALA A 246 15.57 -6.66 -5.77
CA ALA A 246 14.88 -6.42 -4.51
C ALA A 246 14.42 -7.74 -3.89
N ALA A 247 14.51 -7.82 -2.55
CA ALA A 247 13.95 -8.93 -1.79
C ALA A 247 12.50 -8.63 -1.41
N ILE A 248 11.61 -9.57 -1.66
CA ILE A 248 10.20 -9.53 -1.27
C ILE A 248 9.88 -10.69 -0.37
N GLY A 249 9.16 -10.41 0.72
CA GLY A 249 8.52 -11.42 1.56
C GLY A 249 7.10 -11.71 1.10
N GLY A 250 6.69 -12.96 1.16
CA GLY A 250 5.33 -13.43 0.88
C GLY A 250 4.97 -14.62 1.76
N VAL A 251 3.81 -15.22 1.51
CA VAL A 251 3.35 -16.44 2.23
C VAL A 251 4.29 -17.63 1.99
N ASP A 252 5.11 -17.58 0.96
CA ASP A 252 6.07 -18.60 0.54
C ASP A 252 7.54 -18.24 0.83
N GLY A 253 7.79 -17.26 1.70
CA GLY A 253 9.10 -16.81 2.16
C GLY A 253 9.67 -15.61 1.41
N VAL A 254 10.98 -15.34 1.56
CA VAL A 254 11.69 -14.23 0.93
C VAL A 254 12.30 -14.68 -0.40
N ARG A 255 12.08 -13.89 -1.45
CA ARG A 255 12.64 -14.12 -2.79
C ARG A 255 13.27 -12.86 -3.35
N VAL A 256 14.36 -13.02 -4.07
CA VAL A 256 15.04 -11.94 -4.77
C VAL A 256 14.54 -11.88 -6.23
N ASN A 257 14.05 -10.70 -6.61
CA ASN A 257 13.49 -10.42 -7.92
C ASN A 257 14.22 -9.25 -8.57
N ASP A 258 14.05 -9.08 -9.89
CA ASP A 258 14.58 -7.92 -10.59
C ASP A 258 13.78 -6.67 -10.20
N ALA A 259 14.44 -5.51 -10.10
CA ALA A 259 13.81 -4.23 -9.81
C ALA A 259 14.15 -3.22 -10.89
N PHE A 260 13.15 -2.54 -11.43
CA PHE A 260 13.30 -1.51 -12.45
C PHE A 260 12.13 -0.51 -12.38
N THR A 261 12.18 0.55 -13.17
CA THR A 261 11.08 1.53 -13.24
C THR A 261 10.34 1.38 -14.58
N THR A 262 9.04 1.14 -14.52
CA THR A 262 8.14 1.25 -15.67
C THR A 262 7.78 2.71 -15.88
N GLN A 263 8.06 3.24 -17.07
CA GLN A 263 7.85 4.67 -17.35
C GLN A 263 6.39 5.05 -17.38
N ASN A 264 5.54 4.19 -17.94
CA ASN A 264 4.10 4.43 -18.02
C ASN A 264 3.31 3.12 -17.99
N ILE A 265 2.21 3.12 -17.25
CA ILE A 265 1.14 2.13 -17.34
C ILE A 265 -0.16 2.86 -17.62
N ASN A 266 -0.97 2.35 -18.55
CA ASN A 266 -2.26 2.92 -18.92
C ASN A 266 -3.39 1.92 -18.69
N ILE A 267 -4.40 2.34 -17.94
CA ILE A 267 -5.61 1.57 -17.64
C ILE A 267 -6.81 2.37 -18.20
N GLU A 268 -7.37 1.95 -19.31
CA GLU A 268 -8.54 2.60 -19.96
C GLU A 268 -8.39 4.14 -20.10
N GLY A 269 -7.20 4.59 -20.54
CA GLY A 269 -6.91 6.02 -20.71
C GLY A 269 -6.35 6.71 -19.44
N LEU A 270 -6.32 6.02 -18.31
CA LEU A 270 -5.73 6.53 -17.08
C LEU A 270 -4.25 6.15 -17.01
N GLY A 271 -3.38 7.14 -17.22
CA GLY A 271 -1.92 6.96 -17.18
C GLY A 271 -1.34 7.16 -15.78
N VAL A 272 -0.41 6.27 -15.39
CA VAL A 272 0.45 6.42 -14.19
C VAL A 272 1.89 6.26 -14.63
N SER A 273 2.75 7.21 -14.23
CA SER A 273 4.14 7.26 -14.67
C SER A 273 5.12 6.93 -13.53
N ASN A 274 6.35 6.53 -13.92
CA ASN A 274 7.45 6.26 -12.99
C ASN A 274 7.10 5.22 -11.92
N VAL A 275 6.53 4.10 -12.35
CA VAL A 275 6.03 3.04 -11.47
C VAL A 275 7.18 2.12 -11.05
N PRO A 276 7.51 2.03 -9.74
CA PRO A 276 8.44 1.04 -9.24
C PRO A 276 7.92 -0.37 -9.57
N THR A 277 8.74 -1.16 -10.26
CA THR A 277 8.32 -2.44 -10.83
C THR A 277 9.25 -3.56 -10.41
N LEU A 278 8.67 -4.71 -10.11
CA LEU A 278 9.41 -5.93 -9.82
C LEU A 278 9.24 -6.93 -10.93
N GLY A 279 10.35 -7.45 -11.43
CA GLY A 279 10.38 -8.56 -12.37
C GLY A 279 10.41 -9.89 -11.63
N MET A 280 9.28 -10.56 -11.55
CA MET A 280 9.11 -11.82 -10.82
C MET A 280 9.73 -12.98 -11.60
N ARG A 281 10.79 -13.57 -11.06
CA ARG A 281 11.51 -14.71 -11.69
C ARG A 281 10.67 -15.98 -11.74
N ALA A 282 9.77 -16.15 -10.74
CA ALA A 282 8.77 -17.20 -10.75
C ALA A 282 7.37 -16.58 -10.81
N TRP A 283 6.63 -16.83 -11.86
CA TRP A 283 5.24 -16.42 -12.05
C TRP A 283 4.39 -17.62 -12.41
N LEU A 284 3.51 -18.05 -11.51
CA LEU A 284 2.73 -19.29 -11.66
C LEU A 284 1.31 -19.05 -12.19
N SER A 285 0.86 -17.82 -12.37
CA SER A 285 -0.42 -17.57 -13.03
C SER A 285 -0.31 -17.85 -14.53
N THR A 286 -1.29 -18.55 -15.06
CA THR A 286 -1.47 -18.75 -16.51
C THR A 286 -2.46 -17.76 -17.11
N SER A 287 -3.17 -17.02 -16.27
CA SER A 287 -4.20 -16.06 -16.66
C SER A 287 -3.67 -14.63 -16.79
N THR A 288 -2.55 -14.31 -16.13
CA THR A 288 -1.99 -12.97 -16.05
C THR A 288 -0.47 -12.99 -16.27
N VAL A 289 0.08 -11.86 -16.73
CA VAL A 289 1.53 -11.67 -16.91
C VAL A 289 2.16 -10.84 -15.77
N GLY A 290 1.37 -10.42 -14.82
CA GLY A 290 1.81 -9.60 -13.69
C GLY A 290 0.64 -9.23 -12.79
N ASN A 291 0.89 -8.33 -11.82
CA ASN A 291 -0.15 -7.71 -11.01
C ASN A 291 0.03 -6.19 -10.89
N VAL A 292 -1.10 -5.51 -10.69
CA VAL A 292 -1.20 -4.11 -10.28
C VAL A 292 -1.51 -4.12 -8.80
N GLY A 293 -0.58 -3.65 -7.99
CA GLY A 293 -0.72 -3.69 -6.54
C GLY A 293 -1.29 -2.40 -5.93
N LEU A 294 -1.47 -2.44 -4.62
CA LEU A 294 -2.10 -1.37 -3.84
C LEU A 294 -1.50 0.02 -4.10
N PRO A 295 -0.17 0.23 -4.14
CA PRO A 295 0.38 1.59 -4.32
C PRO A 295 0.00 2.24 -5.65
N LEU A 296 -0.22 1.44 -6.70
CA LEU A 296 -0.70 1.93 -7.99
C LEU A 296 -2.23 2.11 -7.97
N ILE A 297 -2.97 1.16 -7.41
CA ILE A 297 -4.43 1.23 -7.27
C ILE A 297 -4.83 2.45 -6.43
N ALA A 298 -4.08 2.78 -5.40
CA ALA A 298 -4.30 3.93 -4.53
C ALA A 298 -4.01 5.30 -5.17
N GLN A 299 -3.64 5.34 -6.45
CA GLN A 299 -3.62 6.59 -7.24
C GLN A 299 -5.03 7.02 -7.67
N PHE A 300 -6.03 6.17 -7.41
CA PHE A 300 -7.41 6.33 -7.81
C PHE A 300 -8.37 6.18 -6.63
N ASP A 301 -9.51 6.87 -6.68
CA ASP A 301 -10.71 6.41 -5.99
C ASP A 301 -11.20 5.16 -6.72
N VAL A 302 -11.63 4.15 -5.99
CA VAL A 302 -11.93 2.84 -6.56
C VAL A 302 -13.28 2.33 -6.10
N VAL A 303 -14.05 1.77 -7.03
CA VAL A 303 -15.26 1.01 -6.72
C VAL A 303 -15.15 -0.35 -7.39
N PHE A 304 -15.04 -1.40 -6.60
CA PHE A 304 -15.14 -2.78 -7.08
C PHE A 304 -16.59 -3.21 -7.12
N ASP A 305 -17.08 -3.59 -8.26
CA ASP A 305 -18.35 -4.31 -8.42
C ASP A 305 -18.10 -5.57 -9.27
N VAL A 306 -17.61 -6.59 -8.60
CA VAL A 306 -17.17 -7.83 -9.24
C VAL A 306 -18.33 -8.60 -9.87
N THR A 307 -19.53 -8.47 -9.31
CA THR A 307 -20.73 -9.13 -9.85
C THR A 307 -21.23 -8.42 -11.10
N ALA A 308 -21.10 -7.09 -11.16
CA ALA A 308 -21.37 -6.33 -12.38
C ALA A 308 -20.26 -6.47 -13.44
N GLY A 309 -19.09 -7.04 -13.06
CA GLY A 309 -17.97 -7.26 -13.98
C GLY A 309 -17.06 -6.05 -14.16
N PHE A 310 -17.05 -5.11 -13.23
CA PHE A 310 -16.27 -3.88 -13.36
C PHE A 310 -15.52 -3.50 -12.09
N VAL A 311 -14.38 -2.84 -12.29
CA VAL A 311 -13.81 -1.90 -11.33
C VAL A 311 -13.92 -0.50 -11.94
N TRP A 312 -14.36 0.45 -11.14
CA TRP A 312 -14.46 1.85 -11.53
C TRP A 312 -13.30 2.61 -10.90
N LEU A 313 -12.61 3.39 -11.74
CA LEU A 313 -11.45 4.16 -11.32
C LEU A 313 -11.69 5.64 -11.60
N ARG A 314 -11.34 6.49 -10.64
CA ARG A 314 -11.32 7.95 -10.79
C ARG A 314 -9.99 8.49 -10.26
N PRO A 315 -9.24 9.29 -11.04
CA PRO A 315 -7.97 9.84 -10.59
C PRO A 315 -8.12 10.70 -9.33
N ILE A 316 -7.30 10.43 -8.33
CA ILE A 316 -7.18 11.30 -7.15
C ILE A 316 -6.30 12.50 -7.53
N ASP A 317 -6.62 13.68 -6.98
CA ASP A 317 -5.76 14.85 -7.08
C ASP A 317 -4.34 14.52 -6.59
N PRO A 318 -3.28 14.81 -7.37
CA PRO A 318 -1.90 14.48 -7.00
C PRO A 318 -1.48 14.88 -5.58
N ARG A 319 -2.08 15.96 -5.04
CA ARG A 319 -1.81 16.45 -3.67
C ARG A 319 -2.34 15.54 -2.57
N HIS A 320 -3.28 14.66 -2.89
CA HIS A 320 -3.95 13.76 -1.95
C HIS A 320 -3.63 12.27 -2.24
N ARG A 321 -2.81 12.00 -3.24
CA ARG A 321 -2.38 10.63 -3.57
C ARG A 321 -1.46 10.07 -2.52
N LEU A 322 -1.61 8.79 -2.26
CA LEU A 322 -0.61 8.05 -1.49
C LEU A 322 0.67 7.89 -2.35
N PRO A 323 1.86 8.02 -1.75
CA PRO A 323 3.10 7.87 -2.51
C PRO A 323 3.31 6.42 -2.96
N MET A 324 3.75 6.23 -4.20
CA MET A 324 4.37 4.97 -4.61
C MET A 324 5.82 4.97 -4.13
N LEU A 325 6.08 4.24 -3.07
CA LEU A 325 7.40 4.22 -2.44
C LEU A 325 8.41 3.46 -3.32
N LYS A 326 9.51 4.13 -3.66
CA LYS A 326 10.65 3.55 -4.35
C LYS A 326 11.81 3.45 -3.36
N ASP A 327 12.34 2.25 -3.15
CA ASP A 327 13.53 2.10 -2.33
C ASP A 327 14.75 2.77 -2.97
N ARG A 328 15.51 3.52 -2.18
CA ARG A 328 16.74 4.20 -2.57
C ARG A 328 17.92 3.84 -1.69
N SER A 329 17.73 2.89 -0.79
CA SER A 329 18.81 2.39 0.07
C SER A 329 19.54 1.19 -0.57
N GLY A 330 18.79 0.29 -1.19
CA GLY A 330 19.27 -1.00 -1.64
C GLY A 330 19.37 -2.05 -0.54
N LEU A 331 18.81 -1.77 0.64
CA LEU A 331 18.78 -2.70 1.77
C LEU A 331 17.44 -3.44 1.82
N GLY A 332 17.45 -4.75 1.58
CA GLY A 332 16.36 -5.63 1.96
C GLY A 332 16.47 -5.95 3.45
N LEU A 333 15.44 -5.57 4.22
CA LEU A 333 15.48 -5.60 5.69
C LEU A 333 14.39 -6.52 6.25
N ALA A 334 14.79 -7.41 7.16
CA ALA A 334 13.87 -8.14 8.02
C ALA A 334 13.82 -7.47 9.39
N ALA A 335 12.60 -7.06 9.82
CA ALA A 335 12.40 -6.39 11.10
C ALA A 335 12.19 -7.39 12.24
N SER A 336 12.80 -7.11 13.38
CA SER A 336 12.51 -7.72 14.66
C SER A 336 12.13 -6.62 15.67
N PRO A 337 11.66 -6.94 16.89
CA PRO A 337 11.29 -5.92 17.87
C PRO A 337 12.41 -4.96 18.27
N THR A 338 13.68 -5.31 18.04
CA THR A 338 14.83 -4.53 18.52
C THR A 338 15.88 -4.26 17.45
N ALA A 339 15.72 -4.79 16.22
CA ALA A 339 16.72 -4.63 15.18
C ALA A 339 16.15 -4.89 13.79
N LEU A 340 16.81 -4.34 12.78
CA LEU A 340 16.64 -4.73 11.38
C LEU A 340 17.85 -5.58 10.98
N THR A 341 17.60 -6.72 10.37
CA THR A 341 18.67 -7.55 9.80
C THR A 341 18.66 -7.38 8.28
N VAL A 342 19.83 -7.11 7.70
CA VAL A 342 20.00 -7.07 6.25
C VAL A 342 19.88 -8.49 5.71
N VAL A 343 18.86 -8.75 4.91
CA VAL A 343 18.60 -10.04 4.25
C VAL A 343 18.93 -10.03 2.77
N HIS A 344 19.15 -8.83 2.21
CA HIS A 344 19.53 -8.63 0.83
C HIS A 344 20.24 -7.28 0.65
N VAL A 345 21.24 -7.23 -0.18
CA VAL A 345 21.88 -6.02 -0.67
C VAL A 345 21.69 -5.97 -2.18
N ALA A 346 20.98 -4.94 -2.65
CA ALA A 346 20.63 -4.80 -4.04
C ALA A 346 21.86 -4.45 -4.90
N ALA A 347 21.97 -5.05 -6.07
CA ALA A 347 23.07 -4.79 -7.00
C ALA A 347 23.07 -3.32 -7.47
N ASN A 348 24.27 -2.73 -7.61
CA ASN A 348 24.49 -1.34 -8.03
C ASN A 348 23.88 -0.27 -7.11
N SER A 349 23.40 -0.66 -5.93
CA SER A 349 22.72 0.22 -4.98
C SER A 349 23.70 1.04 -4.14
N PRO A 350 23.21 2.08 -3.43
CA PRO A 350 23.97 2.76 -2.41
C PRO A 350 24.50 1.84 -1.31
N ALA A 351 23.70 0.85 -0.87
CA ALA A 351 24.12 -0.11 0.14
C ALA A 351 25.30 -0.96 -0.32
N GLU A 352 25.28 -1.49 -1.55
CA GLU A 352 26.40 -2.25 -2.10
C GLU A 352 27.66 -1.40 -2.17
N LYS A 353 27.56 -0.17 -2.72
CA LYS A 353 28.69 0.78 -2.82
C LYS A 353 29.26 1.18 -1.45
N ALA A 354 28.43 1.20 -0.43
CA ALA A 354 28.84 1.49 0.96
C ALA A 354 29.30 0.26 1.73
N GLY A 355 29.43 -0.92 1.08
CA GLY A 355 29.96 -2.14 1.66
C GLY A 355 29.06 -2.80 2.72
N TRP A 356 27.73 -2.68 2.56
CA TRP A 356 26.76 -3.42 3.40
C TRP A 356 26.76 -4.90 3.02
N ALA A 357 26.52 -5.74 4.00
CA ALA A 357 26.50 -7.19 3.84
C ALA A 357 25.22 -7.82 4.42
N VAL A 358 24.83 -8.95 3.84
CA VAL A 358 23.76 -9.79 4.42
C VAL A 358 24.20 -10.25 5.80
N GLY A 359 23.31 -10.13 6.80
CA GLY A 359 23.57 -10.42 8.19
C GLY A 359 23.91 -9.17 9.04
N ASP A 360 24.20 -8.02 8.41
CA ASP A 360 24.37 -6.76 9.15
C ASP A 360 23.12 -6.45 9.96
N ARG A 361 23.32 -6.01 11.22
CA ARG A 361 22.23 -5.70 12.15
C ARG A 361 22.20 -4.22 12.52
N ILE A 362 21.07 -3.58 12.26
CA ILE A 362 20.83 -2.16 12.53
C ILE A 362 19.90 -2.06 13.73
N VAL A 363 20.27 -1.29 14.75
CA VAL A 363 19.50 -1.12 15.99
C VAL A 363 18.89 0.28 16.13
N ALA A 364 19.35 1.26 15.32
CA ALA A 364 18.73 2.57 15.26
C ALA A 364 18.86 3.19 13.86
N VAL A 365 17.88 4.02 13.49
CA VAL A 365 17.85 4.82 12.26
C VAL A 365 17.72 6.29 12.63
N ASN A 366 18.65 7.13 12.17
CA ASN A 366 18.72 8.56 12.50
C ASN A 366 18.63 8.86 14.00
N GLY A 367 19.24 8.01 14.84
CA GLY A 367 19.23 8.12 16.29
C GLY A 367 17.97 7.57 16.99
N HIS A 368 16.97 7.11 16.25
CA HIS A 368 15.77 6.47 16.79
C HIS A 368 15.94 4.96 16.84
N SER A 369 15.86 4.39 18.02
CA SER A 369 15.97 2.93 18.23
C SER A 369 14.87 2.18 17.49
N ILE A 370 15.20 1.00 16.97
CA ILE A 370 14.23 0.08 16.39
C ILE A 370 13.37 -0.49 17.52
N ASP A 371 12.06 -0.44 17.34
CA ASP A 371 11.07 -1.03 18.22
C ASP A 371 10.04 -1.87 17.45
N ALA A 372 9.11 -2.48 18.15
CA ALA A 372 8.04 -3.30 17.55
C ALA A 372 7.10 -2.53 16.58
N ASN A 373 7.16 -1.19 16.60
CA ASN A 373 6.32 -0.34 15.75
C ASN A 373 7.07 0.20 14.52
N TYR A 374 8.38 -0.09 14.40
CA TYR A 374 9.23 0.48 13.35
C TYR A 374 8.64 0.36 11.94
N THR A 375 8.14 -0.83 11.58
CA THR A 375 7.57 -1.08 10.24
C THR A 375 6.26 -0.32 9.97
N ARG A 376 5.64 0.25 11.01
CA ARG A 376 4.42 1.06 10.94
C ARG A 376 4.68 2.56 10.99
N GLY A 377 5.90 2.95 11.34
CA GLY A 377 6.29 4.35 11.53
C GLY A 377 6.89 4.99 10.29
N GLU A 378 7.03 6.31 10.33
CA GLU A 378 7.68 7.07 9.26
C GLU A 378 9.14 6.66 9.02
N LEU A 379 9.82 6.13 10.03
CA LEU A 379 11.20 5.65 9.91
C LEU A 379 11.34 4.50 8.92
N TRP A 380 10.33 3.66 8.76
CA TRP A 380 10.31 2.61 7.73
C TRP A 380 10.41 3.20 6.31
N GLN A 381 9.85 4.40 6.10
CA GLN A 381 9.86 5.10 4.82
C GLN A 381 11.16 5.85 4.53
N VAL A 382 12.06 5.97 5.51
CA VAL A 382 13.33 6.73 5.34
C VAL A 382 14.09 6.25 4.10
N ARG A 383 14.09 4.94 3.82
CA ARG A 383 14.71 4.34 2.63
C ARG A 383 14.15 4.86 1.29
N SER A 384 12.94 5.42 1.31
CA SER A 384 12.26 5.96 0.11
C SER A 384 12.34 7.48 0.00
N ARG A 385 13.07 8.15 0.90
CA ARG A 385 13.31 9.59 0.85
C ARG A 385 14.03 9.99 -0.46
N PRO A 386 13.98 11.27 -0.87
CA PRO A 386 14.64 11.73 -2.10
C PRO A 386 16.09 11.33 -2.20
N ALA A 387 16.56 11.11 -3.43
CA ALA A 387 17.98 10.89 -3.71
C ALA A 387 18.84 12.02 -3.11
N GLY A 388 20.01 11.68 -2.59
CA GLY A 388 20.90 12.60 -1.87
C GLY A 388 20.65 12.66 -0.36
N THR A 389 19.49 12.17 0.15
CA THR A 389 19.23 12.11 1.59
C THR A 389 20.27 11.24 2.28
N LEU A 390 20.85 11.74 3.39
CA LEU A 390 21.76 10.99 4.24
C LEU A 390 20.98 10.33 5.36
N VAL A 391 21.16 9.03 5.52
CA VAL A 391 20.54 8.22 6.59
C VAL A 391 21.65 7.67 7.47
N LYS A 392 21.53 7.91 8.79
CA LYS A 392 22.45 7.37 9.80
C LYS A 392 21.90 6.06 10.34
N LEU A 393 22.68 4.99 10.24
CA LEU A 393 22.31 3.65 10.66
C LEU A 393 23.26 3.18 11.76
N THR A 394 22.74 3.01 12.97
CA THR A 394 23.53 2.50 14.11
C THR A 394 23.50 0.99 14.08
N MET A 395 24.68 0.39 14.06
CA MET A 395 24.89 -1.05 14.06
C MET A 395 24.76 -1.64 15.46
N ALA A 396 24.51 -2.94 15.55
CA ALA A 396 24.51 -3.67 16.83
C ALA A 396 25.88 -3.63 17.55
N SER A 397 26.97 -3.37 16.83
CA SER A 397 28.31 -3.11 17.38
C SER A 397 28.45 -1.76 18.10
N GLY A 398 27.49 -0.84 17.88
CA GLY A 398 27.56 0.56 18.31
C GLY A 398 28.09 1.53 17.25
N ASP A 399 28.68 1.02 16.17
CA ASP A 399 29.18 1.84 15.07
C ASP A 399 28.04 2.55 14.35
N VAL A 400 28.26 3.75 13.85
CA VAL A 400 27.32 4.49 13.02
C VAL A 400 27.82 4.52 11.58
N ARG A 401 27.01 4.01 10.66
CA ARG A 401 27.29 4.03 9.23
C ARG A 401 26.34 4.98 8.52
N ASP A 402 26.89 5.84 7.69
CA ASP A 402 26.14 6.75 6.85
C ASP A 402 25.76 6.07 5.52
N LEU A 403 24.50 6.22 5.11
CA LEU A 403 24.01 5.74 3.83
C LEU A 403 23.36 6.88 3.05
N ARG A 404 23.97 7.30 1.94
CA ARG A 404 23.40 8.30 1.05
C ARG A 404 22.48 7.65 0.04
N LEU A 405 21.19 7.97 0.10
CA LEU A 405 20.18 7.41 -0.79
C LEU A 405 20.38 7.86 -2.24
N ALA A 406 20.15 6.97 -3.19
CA ALA A 406 20.17 7.29 -4.61
C ALA A 406 19.22 6.38 -5.41
N ASP A 407 18.77 6.85 -6.56
CA ASP A 407 18.10 5.98 -7.52
C ASP A 407 19.12 4.98 -8.11
N TYR A 408 18.74 3.70 -8.15
CA TYR A 408 19.60 2.62 -8.64
C TYR A 408 18.84 1.62 -9.52
N TYR A 409 17.54 1.89 -9.72
CA TYR A 409 16.69 1.20 -10.71
C TYR A 409 15.59 2.11 -11.22
#